data_50e4cc16d8449c763a798782af46e634
#
_entry.id   50e4cc16d8449c763a798782af46e634
#
_cell.length_a   1.000
_cell.length_b   1.000
_cell.length_c   1.000
_cell.angle_alpha   90.00
_cell.angle_beta   90.00
_cell.angle_gamma   90.00
#
_symmetry.space_group_name_H-M   'P 1'
#
loop_
_entity.id
_entity.type
_entity.pdbx_description
1 polymer ?
#
loop_
_entity_poly.entity_id
_entity_poly.type
_entity_poly.pdbx_seq_one_letter_code
_entity_poly.pdbx_strand_id
1 'polypeptide(L)'
;ARIPIIKISHSATPEMPYDISCDIGFNNQLALENTRLLLSYAMLDPPRLRALVLFIKVWTKRRKLNSPYTGTLSSYGYALLVLFFLIHVKKPPVLPNLQRIPAGRELSQHDIMLEGHSIYFYDDMEALRRQWHSDNTDSVGELLLDFFRYFSRDFNYTKDAIAMRTEGGLVTKESRRWTHDLLCIEDPFQAGYNVARTVTKDGLYTIRGEFMRASRLLANRTIRVPQLLHELCMEREDGLTRAPDFPQRHHDHHRFRGRAFDDMSRAFVPHGISYPPATPMM
;
A
#
# COMPACT_ATOMS: atom_id res chain seq x y z
N ALA A 1 -4.02 14.21 -17.76
CA ALA A 1 -4.24 13.01 -16.93
C ALA A 1 -4.65 11.84 -17.82
N ARG A 2 -4.14 10.64 -17.58
CA ARG A 2 -4.54 9.44 -18.34
C ARG A 2 -5.98 9.05 -18.04
N ILE A 3 -6.42 9.30 -16.81
CA ILE A 3 -7.79 9.08 -16.37
C ILE A 3 -8.44 10.43 -16.15
N PRO A 4 -9.56 10.73 -16.83
CA PRO A 4 -10.32 11.95 -16.57
C PRO A 4 -10.83 11.95 -15.13
N ILE A 5 -10.66 13.05 -14.42
CA ILE A 5 -11.21 13.25 -13.07
C ILE A 5 -11.98 14.55 -13.01
N ILE A 6 -13.10 14.54 -12.30
CA ILE A 6 -13.79 15.76 -11.85
C ILE A 6 -13.40 15.99 -10.40
N LYS A 7 -12.91 17.18 -10.11
CA LYS A 7 -12.60 17.63 -8.75
C LYS A 7 -13.76 18.43 -8.22
N ILE A 8 -14.27 18.02 -7.07
CA ILE A 8 -15.31 18.73 -6.34
C ILE A 8 -14.71 19.15 -5.01
N SER A 9 -14.84 20.41 -4.64
CA SER A 9 -14.50 20.91 -3.32
C SER A 9 -15.65 21.70 -2.74
N HIS A 10 -15.94 21.48 -1.47
CA HIS A 10 -16.95 22.17 -0.70
C HIS A 10 -16.27 22.74 0.55
N SER A 11 -16.37 24.04 0.75
CA SER A 11 -15.85 24.68 1.95
C SER A 11 -16.76 24.41 3.15
N ALA A 12 -16.19 24.43 4.34
CA ALA A 12 -16.93 24.24 5.59
C ALA A 12 -18.10 25.24 5.71
N THR A 13 -19.25 24.74 6.17
CA THR A 13 -20.45 25.52 6.51
C THR A 13 -20.84 25.24 7.97
N PRO A 14 -21.76 26.03 8.57
CA PRO A 14 -22.24 25.73 9.93
C PRO A 14 -22.84 24.31 10.08
N GLU A 15 -23.49 23.81 9.01
CA GLU A 15 -24.09 22.45 8.99
C GLU A 15 -23.05 21.36 8.71
N MET A 16 -21.96 21.71 8.05
CA MET A 16 -20.87 20.78 7.71
C MET A 16 -19.52 21.46 8.02
N PRO A 17 -19.00 21.28 9.24
CA PRO A 17 -17.85 22.06 9.75
C PRO A 17 -16.50 21.61 9.19
N TYR A 18 -16.47 20.89 8.07
CA TYR A 18 -15.25 20.36 7.46
C TYR A 18 -15.21 20.70 5.97
N ASP A 19 -14.03 21.06 5.47
CA ASP A 19 -13.78 21.11 4.03
C ASP A 19 -13.82 19.70 3.44
N ILE A 20 -14.60 19.52 2.36
CA ILE A 20 -14.67 18.27 1.62
C ILE A 20 -14.01 18.47 0.26
N SER A 21 -13.08 17.56 -0.07
CA SER A 21 -12.53 17.42 -1.42
C SER A 21 -12.81 16.03 -1.92
N CYS A 22 -13.36 15.94 -3.13
CA CYS A 22 -13.68 14.67 -3.79
C CYS A 22 -13.15 14.69 -5.22
N ASP A 23 -12.47 13.63 -5.61
CA ASP A 23 -12.07 13.40 -7.01
C ASP A 23 -12.88 12.22 -7.57
N ILE A 24 -13.66 12.47 -8.63
CA ILE A 24 -14.45 11.43 -9.32
C ILE A 24 -13.68 11.00 -10.55
N GLY A 25 -13.24 9.74 -10.57
CA GLY A 25 -12.54 9.14 -11.72
C GLY A 25 -13.51 8.44 -12.67
N PHE A 26 -13.22 8.51 -13.98
CA PHE A 26 -13.97 7.83 -15.01
C PHE A 26 -13.12 6.76 -15.70
N ASN A 27 -13.74 5.64 -16.08
CA ASN A 27 -13.10 4.54 -16.83
C ASN A 27 -11.81 4.01 -16.15
N ASN A 28 -11.81 3.89 -14.84
CA ASN A 28 -10.68 3.35 -14.07
C ASN A 28 -11.01 1.96 -13.51
N GLN A 29 -11.26 1.01 -14.39
CA GLN A 29 -11.71 -0.34 -14.01
C GLN A 29 -10.62 -1.11 -13.25
N LEU A 30 -9.35 -0.98 -13.66
CA LEU A 30 -8.24 -1.61 -12.94
C LEU A 30 -8.11 -1.13 -11.49
N ALA A 31 -8.50 0.12 -11.20
CA ALA A 31 -8.52 0.62 -9.83
C ALA A 31 -9.59 -0.07 -8.96
N LEU A 32 -10.72 -0.44 -9.55
CA LEU A 32 -11.73 -1.24 -8.86
C LEU A 32 -11.20 -2.63 -8.50
N GLU A 33 -10.46 -3.26 -9.42
CA GLU A 33 -9.81 -4.55 -9.18
C GLU A 33 -8.74 -4.46 -8.09
N ASN A 34 -7.92 -3.41 -8.10
CA ASN A 34 -6.98 -3.13 -7.02
C ASN A 34 -7.68 -3.00 -5.67
N THR A 35 -8.81 -2.27 -5.63
CA THR A 35 -9.61 -2.12 -4.42
C THR A 35 -10.20 -3.46 -3.98
N ARG A 36 -10.71 -4.26 -4.91
CA ARG A 36 -11.26 -5.60 -4.63
C ARG A 36 -10.19 -6.52 -4.03
N LEU A 37 -8.97 -6.54 -4.59
CA LEU A 37 -7.85 -7.30 -4.05
C LEU A 37 -7.48 -6.87 -2.62
N LEU A 38 -7.34 -5.56 -2.39
CA LEU A 38 -7.01 -5.03 -1.05
C LEU A 38 -8.10 -5.34 -0.03
N LEU A 39 -9.37 -5.27 -0.42
CA LEU A 39 -10.51 -5.62 0.44
C LEU A 39 -10.48 -7.12 0.79
N SER A 40 -10.23 -7.98 -0.18
CA SER A 40 -10.11 -9.43 0.05
C SER A 40 -9.03 -9.76 1.07
N TYR A 41 -7.85 -9.15 0.96
CA TYR A 41 -6.81 -9.27 1.98
C TYR A 41 -7.26 -8.74 3.35
N ALA A 42 -7.94 -7.58 3.39
CA ALA A 42 -8.41 -6.99 4.63
C ALA A 42 -9.48 -7.84 5.33
N MET A 43 -10.16 -8.71 4.60
CA MET A 43 -11.15 -9.65 5.15
C MET A 43 -10.51 -10.92 5.72
N LEU A 44 -9.29 -11.28 5.32
CA LEU A 44 -8.60 -12.50 5.78
C LEU A 44 -8.06 -12.37 7.20
N ASP A 45 -7.38 -11.27 7.50
CA ASP A 45 -6.82 -10.99 8.83
C ASP A 45 -7.12 -9.53 9.24
N PRO A 46 -8.37 -9.21 9.54
CA PRO A 46 -8.75 -7.84 9.87
C PRO A 46 -7.97 -7.24 11.04
N PRO A 47 -7.70 -7.97 12.17
CA PRO A 47 -7.03 -7.39 13.32
C PRO A 47 -5.61 -6.92 13.02
N ARG A 48 -4.83 -7.70 12.26
CA ARG A 48 -3.42 -7.40 12.00
C ARG A 48 -3.22 -6.52 10.78
N LEU A 49 -3.79 -6.91 9.62
CA LEU A 49 -3.60 -6.16 8.39
C LEU A 49 -4.18 -4.75 8.46
N ARG A 50 -5.43 -4.59 8.90
CA ARG A 50 -6.06 -3.27 8.99
C ARG A 50 -5.33 -2.36 9.97
N ALA A 51 -4.92 -2.89 11.13
CA ALA A 51 -4.17 -2.12 12.11
C ALA A 51 -2.84 -1.62 11.54
N LEU A 52 -2.08 -2.49 10.85
CA LEU A 52 -0.82 -2.11 10.22
C LEU A 52 -1.01 -1.07 9.12
N VAL A 53 -1.94 -1.31 8.19
CA VAL A 53 -2.18 -0.38 7.07
C VAL A 53 -2.65 0.98 7.58
N LEU A 54 -3.58 1.01 8.55
CA LEU A 54 -4.06 2.27 9.13
C LEU A 54 -2.95 3.01 9.89
N PHE A 55 -2.14 2.29 10.68
CA PHE A 55 -0.99 2.89 11.36
C PHE A 55 -0.01 3.49 10.35
N ILE A 56 0.40 2.73 9.34
CA ILE A 56 1.32 3.21 8.30
C ILE A 56 0.73 4.42 7.56
N LYS A 57 -0.58 4.42 7.28
CA LYS A 57 -1.25 5.57 6.65
C LYS A 57 -1.19 6.83 7.53
N VAL A 58 -1.47 6.72 8.83
CA VAL A 58 -1.38 7.84 9.77
C VAL A 58 0.07 8.30 9.91
N TRP A 59 0.99 7.37 10.10
CA TRP A 59 2.41 7.63 10.25
C TRP A 59 2.99 8.36 9.02
N THR A 60 2.73 7.85 7.81
CA THR A 60 3.23 8.46 6.57
C THR A 60 2.65 9.85 6.36
N LYS A 61 1.37 10.09 6.71
CA LYS A 61 0.74 11.40 6.65
C LYS A 61 1.41 12.37 7.61
N ARG A 62 1.60 11.99 8.89
CA ARG A 62 2.25 12.81 9.91
C ARG A 62 3.71 13.11 9.57
N ARG A 63 4.41 12.13 8.97
CA ARG A 63 5.81 12.28 8.57
C ARG A 63 5.98 12.90 7.18
N LYS A 64 4.90 13.32 6.51
CA LYS A 64 4.89 13.94 5.16
C LYS A 64 5.57 13.06 4.10
N LEU A 65 5.29 11.75 4.12
CA LEU A 65 5.91 10.74 3.25
C LEU A 65 4.96 10.21 2.16
N ASN A 66 3.71 10.65 2.12
CA ASN A 66 2.68 10.06 1.26
C ASN A 66 2.24 10.99 0.12
N SER A 67 3.17 11.70 -0.49
CA SER A 67 2.90 12.61 -1.59
C SER A 67 3.78 12.31 -2.82
N PRO A 68 3.28 11.55 -3.82
CA PRO A 68 3.98 11.36 -5.09
C PRO A 68 4.32 12.68 -5.79
N TYR A 69 3.52 13.71 -5.54
CA TYR A 69 3.74 15.05 -6.09
C TYR A 69 5.02 15.71 -5.58
N THR A 70 5.40 15.43 -4.34
CA THR A 70 6.63 15.91 -3.73
C THR A 70 7.78 14.90 -3.82
N GLY A 71 7.59 13.82 -4.58
CA GLY A 71 8.62 12.81 -4.82
C GLY A 71 8.72 11.71 -3.74
N THR A 72 7.71 11.57 -2.90
CA THR A 72 7.59 10.44 -1.99
C THR A 72 6.62 9.37 -2.54
N LEU A 73 6.28 8.34 -1.77
CA LEU A 73 5.44 7.23 -2.19
C LEU A 73 3.96 7.52 -1.91
N SER A 74 3.05 7.01 -2.74
CA SER A 74 1.60 7.08 -2.49
C SER A 74 1.17 6.20 -1.30
N SER A 75 0.01 6.52 -0.70
CA SER A 75 -0.58 5.66 0.33
C SER A 75 -0.88 4.25 -0.20
N TYR A 76 -1.25 4.12 -1.48
CA TYR A 76 -1.40 2.84 -2.15
C TYR A 76 -0.08 2.06 -2.21
N GLY A 77 1.01 2.72 -2.57
CA GLY A 77 2.34 2.10 -2.55
C GLY A 77 2.73 1.59 -1.15
N TYR A 78 2.43 2.35 -0.09
CA TYR A 78 2.66 1.86 1.28
C TYR A 78 1.78 0.66 1.64
N ALA A 79 0.53 0.61 1.20
CA ALA A 79 -0.32 -0.57 1.40
C ALA A 79 0.28 -1.81 0.72
N LEU A 80 0.83 -1.66 -0.50
CA LEU A 80 1.54 -2.73 -1.18
C LEU A 80 2.81 -3.18 -0.45
N LEU A 81 3.57 -2.24 0.18
CA LEU A 81 4.71 -2.61 1.04
C LEU A 81 4.28 -3.47 2.23
N VAL A 82 3.16 -3.12 2.87
CA VAL A 82 2.61 -3.90 4.00
C VAL A 82 2.18 -5.29 3.53
N LEU A 83 1.46 -5.39 2.42
CA LEU A 83 1.03 -6.68 1.88
C LEU A 83 2.22 -7.55 1.50
N PHE A 84 3.19 -7.02 0.77
CA PHE A 84 4.42 -7.73 0.44
C PHE A 84 5.13 -8.27 1.68
N PHE A 85 5.25 -7.45 2.72
CA PHE A 85 5.87 -7.85 3.98
C PHE A 85 5.14 -9.01 4.64
N LEU A 86 3.80 -8.96 4.74
CA LEU A 86 2.99 -9.99 5.39
C LEU A 86 2.92 -11.29 4.60
N ILE A 87 2.98 -11.23 3.28
CA ILE A 87 2.89 -12.39 2.38
C ILE A 87 4.24 -13.06 2.20
N HIS A 88 5.31 -12.29 1.98
CA HIS A 88 6.57 -12.82 1.49
C HIS A 88 7.73 -12.74 2.48
N VAL A 89 7.77 -11.71 3.33
CA VAL A 89 8.87 -11.49 4.26
C VAL A 89 8.68 -12.25 5.56
N LYS A 90 7.48 -12.23 6.12
CA LYS A 90 7.20 -12.97 7.36
C LYS A 90 7.26 -14.48 7.13
N LYS A 91 7.85 -15.18 8.09
CA LYS A 91 7.94 -16.64 8.14
C LYS A 91 7.56 -17.12 9.55
N PRO A 92 6.46 -17.86 9.70
CA PRO A 92 5.44 -18.19 8.70
C PRO A 92 4.74 -16.93 8.14
N PRO A 93 4.18 -16.99 6.91
CA PRO A 93 3.49 -15.85 6.32
C PRO A 93 2.20 -15.53 7.08
N VAL A 94 1.91 -14.24 7.22
CA VAL A 94 0.67 -13.76 7.87
C VAL A 94 -0.51 -13.82 6.91
N LEU A 95 -0.26 -13.63 5.62
CA LEU A 95 -1.26 -13.67 4.56
C LEU A 95 -0.82 -14.60 3.44
N PRO A 96 -1.75 -15.31 2.77
CA PRO A 96 -1.43 -16.10 1.59
C PRO A 96 -1.24 -15.18 0.38
N ASN A 97 -0.59 -15.67 -0.67
CA ASN A 97 -0.55 -14.95 -1.95
C ASN A 97 -1.80 -15.30 -2.77
N LEU A 98 -2.84 -14.46 -2.71
CA LEU A 98 -4.12 -14.70 -3.40
C LEU A 98 -3.97 -14.82 -4.93
N GLN A 99 -2.96 -14.18 -5.52
CA GLN A 99 -2.73 -14.23 -6.96
C GLN A 99 -2.03 -15.52 -7.42
N ARG A 100 -1.61 -16.38 -6.49
CA ARG A 100 -0.96 -17.66 -6.78
C ARG A 100 -1.78 -18.88 -6.35
N ILE A 101 -2.87 -18.69 -5.65
CA ILE A 101 -3.78 -19.79 -5.30
C ILE A 101 -4.53 -20.18 -6.58
N PRO A 102 -4.51 -21.47 -7.00
CA PRO A 102 -5.27 -21.91 -8.16
C PRO A 102 -6.77 -21.68 -7.97
N ALA A 103 -7.45 -21.33 -9.04
CA ALA A 103 -8.90 -21.25 -9.03
C ALA A 103 -9.48 -22.66 -8.80
N GLY A 104 -10.41 -22.79 -7.87
CA GLY A 104 -11.13 -24.04 -7.62
C GLY A 104 -12.17 -24.39 -8.70
N ARG A 105 -12.26 -23.57 -9.77
CA ARG A 105 -13.20 -23.70 -10.89
C ARG A 105 -12.54 -23.30 -12.19
N GLU A 106 -13.11 -23.69 -13.30
CA GLU A 106 -12.72 -23.16 -14.61
C GLU A 106 -13.10 -21.68 -14.68
N LEU A 107 -12.16 -20.87 -15.16
CA LEU A 107 -12.32 -19.43 -15.35
C LEU A 107 -12.25 -19.12 -16.85
N SER A 108 -13.20 -18.32 -17.34
CA SER A 108 -13.13 -17.82 -18.70
C SER A 108 -12.07 -16.72 -18.83
N GLN A 109 -11.58 -16.49 -20.06
CA GLN A 109 -10.69 -15.35 -20.34
C GLN A 109 -11.34 -14.00 -19.93
N HIS A 110 -12.66 -13.90 -20.08
CA HIS A 110 -13.40 -12.70 -19.70
C HIS A 110 -13.37 -12.45 -18.18
N ASP A 111 -13.32 -13.51 -17.35
CA ASP A 111 -13.32 -13.39 -15.89
C ASP A 111 -11.95 -12.95 -15.34
N ILE A 112 -10.89 -13.21 -16.10
CA ILE A 112 -9.51 -13.03 -15.63
C ILE A 112 -8.72 -11.96 -16.38
N MET A 113 -9.29 -11.36 -17.43
CA MET A 113 -8.62 -10.35 -18.25
C MET A 113 -9.41 -9.05 -18.30
N LEU A 114 -8.75 -7.94 -18.04
CA LEU A 114 -9.29 -6.60 -18.15
C LEU A 114 -8.26 -5.68 -18.82
N GLU A 115 -8.65 -5.03 -19.91
CA GLU A 115 -7.75 -4.13 -20.67
C GLU A 115 -6.37 -4.75 -21.02
N GLY A 116 -6.34 -6.06 -21.29
CA GLY A 116 -5.11 -6.81 -21.59
C GLY A 116 -4.27 -7.19 -20.35
N HIS A 117 -4.78 -6.94 -19.16
CA HIS A 117 -4.13 -7.29 -17.89
C HIS A 117 -4.84 -8.44 -17.21
N SER A 118 -4.07 -9.38 -16.66
CA SER A 118 -4.65 -10.45 -15.83
C SER A 118 -5.05 -9.89 -14.46
N ILE A 119 -6.36 -9.92 -14.19
CA ILE A 119 -6.95 -9.44 -12.93
C ILE A 119 -7.25 -10.59 -11.96
N TYR A 120 -6.76 -11.79 -12.27
CA TYR A 120 -7.02 -12.96 -11.45
C TYR A 120 -6.39 -12.85 -10.06
N PHE A 121 -7.17 -13.19 -9.06
CA PHE A 121 -6.78 -13.60 -7.72
C PHE A 121 -7.88 -14.48 -7.12
N TYR A 122 -7.54 -15.29 -6.12
CA TYR A 122 -8.51 -16.13 -5.43
C TYR A 122 -9.41 -15.27 -4.55
N ASP A 123 -10.70 -15.22 -4.85
CA ASP A 123 -11.68 -14.31 -4.24
C ASP A 123 -12.78 -15.00 -3.41
N ASP A 124 -12.81 -16.34 -3.35
CA ASP A 124 -13.69 -17.08 -2.42
C ASP A 124 -13.08 -17.07 -1.00
N MET A 125 -13.35 -16.00 -0.27
CA MET A 125 -12.81 -15.81 1.09
C MET A 125 -13.37 -16.80 2.09
N GLU A 126 -14.57 -17.36 1.87
CA GLU A 126 -15.15 -18.36 2.76
C GLU A 126 -14.48 -19.72 2.60
N ALA A 127 -14.30 -20.17 1.36
CA ALA A 127 -13.57 -21.38 1.08
C ALA A 127 -12.11 -21.25 1.54
N LEU A 128 -11.48 -20.11 1.31
CA LEU A 128 -10.10 -19.88 1.73
C LEU A 128 -9.94 -19.98 3.26
N ARG A 129 -10.81 -19.39 4.04
CA ARG A 129 -10.76 -19.46 5.51
C ARG A 129 -10.90 -20.89 6.05
N ARG A 130 -11.55 -21.78 5.32
CA ARG A 130 -11.65 -23.21 5.69
C ARG A 130 -10.38 -23.99 5.38
N GLN A 131 -9.60 -23.56 4.37
CA GLN A 131 -8.48 -24.30 3.84
C GLN A 131 -7.11 -23.74 4.23
N TRP A 132 -7.05 -22.45 4.55
CA TRP A 132 -5.81 -21.77 4.85
C TRP A 132 -5.87 -21.02 6.17
N HIS A 133 -4.88 -21.27 7.01
CA HIS A 133 -4.65 -20.56 8.27
C HIS A 133 -3.19 -20.12 8.35
N SER A 134 -2.95 -19.00 8.99
CA SER A 134 -1.59 -18.56 9.25
C SER A 134 -1.08 -19.16 10.56
N ASP A 135 0.08 -19.82 10.50
CA ASP A 135 0.81 -20.25 11.70
C ASP A 135 1.61 -19.10 12.36
N ASN A 136 1.54 -17.90 11.78
CA ASN A 136 2.19 -16.73 12.35
C ASN A 136 1.39 -16.19 13.54
N THR A 137 2.03 -16.10 14.70
CA THR A 137 1.43 -15.64 15.97
C THR A 137 1.88 -14.25 16.38
N ASP A 138 2.65 -13.55 15.53
CA ASP A 138 3.15 -12.22 15.84
C ASP A 138 2.02 -11.23 16.13
N SER A 139 2.16 -10.46 17.17
CA SER A 139 1.30 -9.33 17.47
C SER A 139 1.49 -8.19 16.46
N VAL A 140 0.53 -7.27 16.41
CA VAL A 140 0.64 -6.06 15.56
C VAL A 140 1.91 -5.26 15.88
N GLY A 141 2.30 -5.19 17.15
CA GLY A 141 3.52 -4.48 17.58
C GLY A 141 4.80 -5.13 17.05
N GLU A 142 4.89 -6.47 17.10
CA GLU A 142 6.01 -7.24 16.55
C GLU A 142 6.09 -7.10 15.03
N LEU A 143 4.94 -7.22 14.36
CA LEU A 143 4.86 -7.03 12.91
C LEU A 143 5.28 -5.61 12.50
N LEU A 144 4.91 -4.58 13.28
CA LEU A 144 5.29 -3.20 13.02
C LEU A 144 6.80 -2.99 13.19
N LEU A 145 7.39 -3.52 14.26
CA LEU A 145 8.84 -3.49 14.48
C LEU A 145 9.59 -4.15 13.33
N ASP A 146 9.18 -5.34 12.93
CA ASP A 146 9.83 -6.11 11.88
C ASP A 146 9.64 -5.45 10.50
N PHE A 147 8.49 -4.84 10.23
CA PHE A 147 8.25 -4.07 9.02
C PHE A 147 9.26 -2.92 8.87
N PHE A 148 9.40 -2.09 9.91
CA PHE A 148 10.35 -0.98 9.86
C PHE A 148 11.80 -1.46 9.82
N ARG A 149 12.13 -2.56 10.51
CA ARG A 149 13.46 -3.16 10.46
C ARG A 149 13.79 -3.65 9.05
N TYR A 150 12.89 -4.39 8.41
CA TYR A 150 13.08 -4.91 7.08
C TYR A 150 13.37 -3.82 6.05
N PHE A 151 12.50 -2.80 5.97
CA PHE A 151 12.67 -1.72 5.01
C PHE A 151 13.79 -0.73 5.36
N SER A 152 14.27 -0.72 6.60
CA SER A 152 15.42 0.10 6.97
C SER A 152 16.79 -0.57 6.72
N ARG A 153 16.84 -1.92 6.73
CA ARG A 153 18.11 -2.67 6.74
C ARG A 153 18.21 -3.75 5.68
N ASP A 154 17.15 -4.53 5.50
CA ASP A 154 17.22 -5.81 4.80
C ASP A 154 16.82 -5.68 3.32
N PHE A 155 15.88 -4.76 2.99
CA PHE A 155 15.43 -4.55 1.62
C PHE A 155 16.52 -3.87 0.77
N ASN A 156 16.88 -4.51 -0.35
CA ASN A 156 17.91 -3.98 -1.25
C ASN A 156 17.32 -3.01 -2.28
N TYR A 157 17.28 -1.73 -1.92
CA TYR A 157 16.78 -0.66 -2.80
C TYR A 157 17.51 -0.50 -4.12
N THR A 158 18.73 -1.05 -4.24
CA THR A 158 19.52 -0.93 -5.47
C THR A 158 19.16 -2.01 -6.49
N LYS A 159 18.89 -3.23 -6.03
CA LYS A 159 18.71 -4.40 -6.90
C LYS A 159 17.26 -4.86 -7.00
N ASP A 160 16.51 -4.78 -5.90
CA ASP A 160 15.24 -5.47 -5.78
C ASP A 160 14.06 -4.58 -6.20
N ALA A 161 13.09 -5.20 -6.84
CA ALA A 161 11.78 -4.69 -7.10
C ALA A 161 10.74 -5.63 -6.49
N ILE A 162 9.78 -5.07 -5.77
CA ILE A 162 8.65 -5.81 -5.20
C ILE A 162 7.70 -6.18 -6.34
N ALA A 163 7.36 -7.47 -6.44
CA ALA A 163 6.44 -8.02 -7.41
C ALA A 163 5.61 -9.12 -6.74
N MET A 164 4.53 -8.75 -6.05
CA MET A 164 3.76 -9.65 -5.18
C MET A 164 3.27 -10.92 -5.86
N ARG A 165 2.98 -10.87 -7.17
CA ARG A 165 2.52 -12.03 -7.95
C ARG A 165 3.58 -13.11 -8.13
N THR A 166 4.85 -12.76 -7.99
CA THR A 166 5.94 -13.71 -8.22
C THR A 166 6.19 -14.58 -6.98
N GLU A 167 6.83 -15.71 -7.19
CA GLU A 167 7.33 -16.52 -6.09
C GLU A 167 8.40 -15.75 -5.32
N GLY A 168 8.28 -15.74 -3.98
CA GLY A 168 9.16 -14.94 -3.13
C GLY A 168 8.89 -13.42 -3.13
N GLY A 169 8.05 -12.90 -4.04
CA GLY A 169 7.61 -11.51 -4.05
C GLY A 169 8.64 -10.48 -4.50
N LEU A 170 9.84 -10.91 -4.91
CA LEU A 170 10.91 -10.05 -5.39
C LEU A 170 11.36 -10.45 -6.80
N VAL A 171 11.72 -9.45 -7.57
CA VAL A 171 12.40 -9.57 -8.87
C VAL A 171 13.55 -8.56 -8.92
N THR A 172 14.47 -8.72 -9.85
CA THR A 172 15.51 -7.71 -10.05
C THR A 172 14.96 -6.52 -10.84
N LYS A 173 15.42 -5.31 -10.52
CA LYS A 173 15.09 -4.11 -11.31
C LYS A 173 15.48 -4.25 -12.76
N GLU A 174 16.58 -4.94 -13.03
CA GLU A 174 17.08 -5.21 -14.38
C GLU A 174 16.06 -6.02 -15.19
N SER A 175 15.49 -7.07 -14.61
CA SER A 175 14.46 -7.90 -15.28
C SER A 175 13.21 -7.13 -15.67
N ARG A 176 12.92 -6.02 -14.98
CA ARG A 176 11.80 -5.11 -15.26
C ARG A 176 12.20 -3.87 -16.06
N ARG A 177 13.50 -3.69 -16.38
CA ARG A 177 14.05 -2.49 -17.02
C ARG A 177 13.84 -1.20 -16.20
N TRP A 178 13.85 -1.33 -14.86
CA TRP A 178 13.67 -0.23 -13.89
C TRP A 178 14.99 0.19 -13.23
N THR A 179 16.11 0.02 -13.92
CA THR A 179 17.45 0.30 -13.38
C THR A 179 17.65 1.74 -12.94
N HIS A 180 16.85 2.67 -13.48
CA HIS A 180 16.90 4.09 -13.12
C HIS A 180 15.88 4.47 -12.03
N ASP A 181 14.93 3.61 -11.73
CA ASP A 181 13.94 3.86 -10.70
C ASP A 181 14.52 3.58 -9.32
N LEU A 182 14.30 4.49 -8.39
CA LEU A 182 14.94 4.45 -7.07
C LEU A 182 14.25 3.48 -6.11
N LEU A 183 12.91 3.40 -6.20
CA LEU A 183 12.08 2.42 -5.51
C LEU A 183 11.18 1.75 -6.55
N CYS A 184 11.05 0.43 -6.47
CA CYS A 184 10.30 -0.33 -7.44
C CYS A 184 9.27 -1.23 -6.75
N ILE A 185 8.00 -0.98 -7.07
CA ILE A 185 6.85 -1.74 -6.59
C ILE A 185 5.97 -2.00 -7.81
N GLU A 186 5.92 -3.25 -8.27
CA GLU A 186 5.05 -3.63 -9.38
C GLU A 186 3.59 -3.60 -8.96
N ASP A 187 2.74 -3.01 -9.79
CA ASP A 187 1.29 -3.05 -9.56
C ASP A 187 0.79 -4.51 -9.65
N PRO A 188 -0.10 -4.96 -8.77
CA PRO A 188 -0.58 -6.34 -8.74
C PRO A 188 -1.21 -6.84 -10.04
N PHE A 189 -1.79 -5.94 -10.85
CA PHE A 189 -2.46 -6.30 -12.10
C PHE A 189 -1.75 -5.77 -13.34
N GLN A 190 -1.12 -4.61 -13.26
CA GLN A 190 -0.36 -4.05 -14.37
C GLN A 190 1.11 -4.49 -14.31
N ALA A 191 1.41 -5.66 -14.87
CA ALA A 191 2.80 -6.10 -15.00
C ALA A 191 3.62 -5.06 -15.77
N GLY A 192 4.82 -4.75 -15.26
CA GLY A 192 5.69 -3.74 -15.86
C GLY A 192 5.36 -2.29 -15.48
N TYR A 193 4.35 -2.05 -14.60
CA TYR A 193 4.06 -0.73 -14.08
C TYR A 193 4.62 -0.57 -12.65
N ASN A 194 5.57 0.36 -12.50
CA ASN A 194 6.13 0.71 -11.19
C ASN A 194 5.26 1.78 -10.49
N VAL A 195 4.58 1.40 -9.41
CA VAL A 195 3.77 2.32 -8.58
C VAL A 195 4.63 3.42 -7.95
N ALA A 196 5.90 3.12 -7.67
CA ALA A 196 6.83 4.03 -6.99
C ALA A 196 7.70 4.87 -7.96
N ARG A 197 7.42 4.87 -9.27
CA ARG A 197 8.24 5.54 -10.29
C ARG A 197 8.45 7.05 -10.10
N THR A 198 7.58 7.69 -9.31
CA THR A 198 7.67 9.13 -9.01
C THR A 198 8.56 9.45 -7.83
N VAL A 199 9.08 8.43 -7.14
CA VAL A 199 9.96 8.62 -5.99
C VAL A 199 11.27 9.22 -6.45
N THR A 200 11.61 10.41 -5.91
CA THR A 200 12.85 11.11 -6.19
C THR A 200 13.97 10.62 -5.27
N LYS A 201 15.21 11.07 -5.55
CA LYS A 201 16.35 10.76 -4.70
C LYS A 201 16.15 11.27 -3.27
N ASP A 202 15.71 12.53 -3.12
CA ASP A 202 15.45 13.12 -1.82
C ASP A 202 14.25 12.45 -1.12
N GLY A 203 13.22 12.10 -1.91
CA GLY A 203 12.09 11.32 -1.43
C GLY A 203 12.49 9.97 -0.87
N LEU A 204 13.34 9.21 -1.59
CA LEU A 204 13.84 7.92 -1.11
C LEU A 204 14.71 8.08 0.14
N TYR A 205 15.63 9.07 0.19
CA TYR A 205 16.42 9.32 1.39
C TYR A 205 15.54 9.65 2.60
N THR A 206 14.52 10.47 2.39
CA THR A 206 13.55 10.81 3.44
C THR A 206 12.80 9.58 3.93
N ILE A 207 12.23 8.77 3.02
CA ILE A 207 11.51 7.53 3.35
C ILE A 207 12.41 6.58 4.14
N ARG A 208 13.63 6.32 3.68
CA ARG A 208 14.56 5.43 4.35
C ARG A 208 15.00 5.97 5.71
N GLY A 209 15.27 7.27 5.80
CA GLY A 209 15.60 7.93 7.07
C GLY A 209 14.50 7.76 8.12
N GLU A 210 13.24 7.91 7.71
CA GLU A 210 12.09 7.73 8.58
C GLU A 210 11.85 6.25 8.95
N PHE A 211 12.08 5.30 8.04
CA PHE A 211 12.06 3.87 8.38
C PHE A 211 13.13 3.54 9.44
N MET A 212 14.35 4.08 9.28
CA MET A 212 15.44 3.89 10.26
C MET A 212 15.12 4.54 11.61
N ARG A 213 14.51 5.73 11.62
CA ARG A 213 14.05 6.41 12.83
C ARG A 213 13.00 5.57 13.55
N ALA A 214 11.96 5.13 12.85
CA ALA A 214 10.89 4.32 13.40
C ALA A 214 11.41 2.97 13.95
N SER A 215 12.29 2.31 13.21
CA SER A 215 12.91 1.04 13.65
C SER A 215 13.72 1.22 14.94
N ARG A 216 14.46 2.33 15.10
CA ARG A 216 15.21 2.63 16.33
C ARG A 216 14.30 2.93 17.51
N LEU A 217 13.24 3.71 17.30
CA LEU A 217 12.27 4.03 18.35
C LEU A 217 11.57 2.76 18.86
N LEU A 218 11.08 1.92 17.94
CA LEU A 218 10.41 0.67 18.29
C LEU A 218 11.32 -0.35 18.99
N ALA A 219 12.61 -0.35 18.69
CA ALA A 219 13.59 -1.21 19.34
C ALA A 219 13.95 -0.73 20.76
N ASN A 220 13.60 0.49 21.12
CA ASN A 220 13.89 1.06 22.44
C ASN A 220 12.85 0.60 23.48
N ARG A 221 13.21 -0.37 24.30
CA ARG A 221 12.35 -0.96 25.33
C ARG A 221 12.13 -0.06 26.56
N THR A 222 12.83 1.07 26.68
CA THR A 222 12.69 1.98 27.81
C THR A 222 11.56 2.98 27.65
N ILE A 223 11.08 3.20 26.42
CA ILE A 223 10.00 4.13 26.12
C ILE A 223 8.65 3.45 26.38
N ARG A 224 7.77 4.13 27.12
CA ARG A 224 6.40 3.65 27.34
C ARG A 224 5.59 3.73 26.07
N VAL A 225 4.68 2.76 25.84
CA VAL A 225 3.90 2.65 24.57
C VAL A 225 3.19 3.94 24.18
N PRO A 226 2.48 4.69 25.04
CA PRO A 226 1.85 5.95 24.66
C PRO A 226 2.85 7.00 24.15
N GLN A 227 3.98 7.14 24.83
CA GLN A 227 5.05 8.05 24.42
C GLN A 227 5.68 7.58 23.09
N LEU A 228 5.92 6.28 22.94
CA LEU A 228 6.45 5.71 21.72
C LEU A 228 5.55 6.01 20.50
N LEU A 229 4.24 5.81 20.63
CA LEU A 229 3.28 6.13 19.58
C LEU A 229 3.25 7.62 19.26
N HIS A 230 3.33 8.47 20.29
CA HIS A 230 3.43 9.91 20.09
C HIS A 230 4.68 10.28 19.30
N GLU A 231 5.85 9.80 19.69
CA GLU A 231 7.13 10.08 19.02
C GLU A 231 7.17 9.52 17.59
N LEU A 232 6.64 8.31 17.38
CA LEU A 232 6.55 7.74 16.04
C LEU A 232 5.74 8.63 15.09
N CYS A 233 4.58 9.11 15.57
CA CYS A 233 3.61 9.88 14.77
C CYS A 233 3.71 11.39 15.00
N MET A 234 4.73 11.88 15.68
CA MET A 234 4.98 13.32 15.80
C MET A 234 5.06 13.96 14.41
N GLU A 235 4.38 15.07 14.21
CA GLU A 235 4.35 15.72 12.91
C GLU A 235 5.74 16.23 12.52
N ARG A 236 6.13 15.96 11.27
CA ARG A 236 7.36 16.50 10.71
C ARG A 236 7.12 17.92 10.23
N GLU A 237 7.89 18.87 10.73
CA GLU A 237 7.76 20.28 10.35
C GLU A 237 8.18 20.50 8.89
N ASP A 238 9.35 19.95 8.50
CA ASP A 238 9.87 20.09 7.15
C ASP A 238 9.26 19.05 6.19
N GLY A 239 8.62 19.53 5.14
CA GLY A 239 8.18 18.71 4.00
C GLY A 239 9.14 18.87 2.82
N LEU A 240 9.15 17.88 1.92
CA LEU A 240 9.79 18.08 0.62
C LEU A 240 8.98 19.07 -0.19
N THR A 241 9.68 20.01 -0.86
CA THR A 241 9.10 20.86 -1.87
C THR A 241 8.69 20.05 -3.09
N ARG A 242 7.88 20.66 -3.99
CA ARG A 242 7.50 20.00 -5.25
C ARG A 242 8.73 19.40 -5.94
N ALA A 243 8.64 18.13 -6.31
CA ALA A 243 9.67 17.51 -7.13
C ALA A 243 9.85 18.27 -8.45
N PRO A 244 11.09 18.54 -8.90
CA PRO A 244 11.31 19.20 -10.17
C PRO A 244 10.63 18.44 -11.30
N ASP A 245 10.04 19.16 -12.25
CA ASP A 245 9.47 18.55 -13.45
C ASP A 245 10.63 17.95 -14.26
N PHE A 246 10.77 16.64 -14.25
CA PHE A 246 11.72 15.96 -15.10
C PHE A 246 11.31 16.18 -16.57
N PRO A 247 12.25 16.56 -17.45
CA PRO A 247 11.97 16.61 -18.88
C PRO A 247 11.44 15.25 -19.33
N GLN A 248 10.29 15.29 -20.00
CA GLN A 248 9.61 14.10 -20.50
C GLN A 248 10.51 13.35 -21.44
N ARG A 249 11.17 12.27 -21.02
CA ARG A 249 11.71 11.30 -21.96
C ARG A 249 10.51 10.60 -22.62
N HIS A 250 10.35 10.84 -23.91
CA HIS A 250 9.41 10.09 -24.73
C HIS A 250 9.83 8.62 -24.72
N HIS A 251 9.25 7.85 -23.83
CA HIS A 251 9.08 6.42 -23.99
C HIS A 251 7.58 6.20 -24.17
N ASP A 252 7.19 5.72 -25.34
CA ASP A 252 5.86 5.29 -25.70
C ASP A 252 5.40 4.11 -24.83
N HIS A 253 5.11 4.34 -23.57
CA HIS A 253 4.34 3.46 -22.71
C HIS A 253 3.64 4.32 -21.65
N HIS A 254 2.39 4.51 -21.85
CA HIS A 254 1.30 4.92 -20.97
C HIS A 254 1.69 5.47 -19.57
N ARG A 255 1.76 6.78 -19.46
CA ARG A 255 2.00 7.49 -18.20
C ARG A 255 0.75 7.51 -17.32
N PHE A 256 0.79 6.80 -16.22
CA PHE A 256 -0.04 7.11 -15.07
C PHE A 256 0.60 8.25 -14.27
N ARG A 257 -0.10 9.37 -14.12
CA ARG A 257 0.21 10.33 -13.06
C ARG A 257 -0.46 9.84 -11.79
N GLY A 258 0.34 9.63 -10.72
CA GLY A 258 -0.06 8.97 -9.47
C GLY A 258 -1.20 9.60 -8.64
N ARG A 259 -1.89 10.64 -9.16
CA ARG A 259 -3.02 11.25 -8.45
C ARG A 259 -4.24 10.34 -8.30
N ALA A 260 -4.50 9.45 -9.26
CA ALA A 260 -5.66 8.55 -9.19
C ALA A 260 -5.53 7.52 -8.07
N PHE A 261 -4.31 7.14 -7.67
CA PHE A 261 -4.09 6.14 -6.63
C PHE A 261 -4.05 6.72 -5.21
N ASP A 262 -3.65 7.98 -5.03
CA ASP A 262 -3.74 8.64 -3.72
C ASP A 262 -5.21 8.83 -3.29
N ASP A 263 -6.10 9.06 -4.26
CA ASP A 263 -7.52 9.22 -3.99
C ASP A 263 -8.22 7.89 -3.68
N MET A 264 -7.74 6.76 -4.23
CA MET A 264 -8.26 5.43 -3.86
C MET A 264 -7.95 5.05 -2.42
N SER A 265 -6.83 5.49 -1.86
CA SER A 265 -6.52 5.23 -0.45
C SER A 265 -7.42 6.00 0.51
N ARG A 266 -8.08 7.08 0.04
CA ARG A 266 -9.12 7.78 0.81
C ARG A 266 -10.47 7.06 0.79
N ALA A 267 -10.79 6.36 -0.31
CA ALA A 267 -12.01 5.55 -0.43
C ALA A 267 -11.98 4.26 0.42
N PHE A 268 -10.81 3.87 0.93
CA PHE A 268 -10.64 2.66 1.72
C PHE A 268 -11.09 2.79 3.19
N VAL A 269 -11.59 3.95 3.61
CA VAL A 269 -12.26 4.12 4.90
C VAL A 269 -13.75 3.93 4.67
N PRO A 270 -14.35 2.78 5.01
CA PRO A 270 -15.81 2.63 4.94
C PRO A 270 -16.43 3.59 5.97
N HIS A 271 -17.01 4.68 5.49
CA HIS A 271 -17.94 5.43 6.31
C HIS A 271 -19.20 4.56 6.50
N GLY A 272 -19.41 4.08 7.73
CA GLY A 272 -20.74 3.64 8.17
C GLY A 272 -21.04 2.16 8.07
N ILE A 273 -20.15 1.26 8.43
CA ILE A 273 -20.58 -0.06 8.92
C ILE A 273 -20.63 0.04 10.46
N SER A 274 -21.83 0.32 10.99
CA SER A 274 -22.11 0.11 12.40
C SER A 274 -22.13 -1.40 12.66
N TYR A 275 -21.17 -1.88 13.43
CA TYR A 275 -21.21 -3.25 13.95
C TYR A 275 -22.26 -3.31 15.05
N PRO A 276 -23.14 -4.33 15.07
CA PRO A 276 -23.97 -4.58 16.25
C PRO A 276 -23.07 -4.86 17.47
N PRO A 277 -23.46 -4.45 18.67
CA PRO A 277 -22.67 -4.69 19.87
C PRO A 277 -22.53 -6.20 20.11
N ALA A 278 -21.34 -6.64 20.50
CA ALA A 278 -21.07 -8.01 20.88
C ALA A 278 -21.96 -8.37 22.07
N THR A 279 -22.78 -9.41 21.91
CA THR A 279 -23.57 -10.00 22.98
C THR A 279 -22.61 -10.70 23.93
N PRO A 280 -22.64 -10.45 25.24
CA PRO A 280 -21.84 -11.22 26.18
C PRO A 280 -22.37 -12.65 26.22
N MET A 281 -21.49 -13.62 26.02
CA MET A 281 -21.78 -15.02 26.35
C MET A 281 -21.90 -15.16 27.86
N MET A 282 -23.05 -15.68 28.30
CA MET A 282 -23.19 -16.29 29.62
C MET A 282 -22.53 -17.66 29.64
#